data_46a669dc8be9e332b8b921c67a85cfdf
#
_entry.id   46a669dc8be9e332b8b921c67a85cfdf
#
_cell.length_a   1.000
_cell.length_b   1.000
_cell.length_c   1.000
_cell.angle_alpha   90.00
_cell.angle_beta   90.00
_cell.angle_gamma   90.00
#
_symmetry.space_group_name_H-M   'P 1'
#
loop_
_entity.id
_entity.type
_entity.pdbx_description
1 polymer ?
#
loop_
_entity_poly.entity_id
_entity_poly.type
_entity_poly.pdbx_seq_one_letter_code
_entity_poly.pdbx_strand_id
1 'polypeptide(L)'
;MLSISYGQLYRWKRKNLIPEEWFIRKSTFTGQETFFPREEILKRISMIQKMKENLSLDEMREMLSPKMKDVSMTADELLHKGLVSRPALEAYSEDGGSPVFSSSDLLSLYVLEGLLQSGNVSLAEAKMAAEVLKKHDNEEIEKQTELIVLRKLGVTTCFIAAAADSILFESSVKVVERVDLLKASEELKTTFMQEGHQWM
;
A
#
# COMPACT_ATOMS: atom_id res chain seq x y z
N MET A 1 29.88 -13.14 2.19
CA MET A 1 29.30 -12.81 3.51
C MET A 1 29.06 -11.31 3.53
N LEU A 2 27.81 -10.85 3.74
CA LEU A 2 27.50 -9.42 3.76
C LEU A 2 27.96 -8.85 5.11
N SER A 3 29.02 -8.03 5.09
CA SER A 3 29.58 -7.42 6.31
C SER A 3 28.78 -6.17 6.70
N ILE A 4 27.65 -6.38 7.39
CA ILE A 4 26.83 -5.29 7.95
C ILE A 4 26.66 -5.51 9.45
N SER A 5 26.68 -4.42 10.21
CA SER A 5 26.39 -4.45 11.64
C SER A 5 24.89 -4.36 11.90
N TYR A 6 24.46 -4.86 13.05
CA TYR A 6 23.06 -4.73 13.50
C TYR A 6 22.63 -3.26 13.59
N GLY A 7 23.53 -2.37 14.03
CA GLY A 7 23.27 -0.93 14.05
C GLY A 7 23.04 -0.30 12.68
N GLN A 8 23.73 -0.79 11.63
CA GLN A 8 23.50 -0.37 10.25
C GLN A 8 22.12 -0.81 9.76
N LEU A 9 21.72 -2.06 10.07
CA LEU A 9 20.40 -2.58 9.68
C LEU A 9 19.27 -1.75 10.29
N TYR A 10 19.37 -1.42 11.58
CA TYR A 10 18.39 -0.56 12.27
C TYR A 10 18.43 0.91 11.82
N ARG A 11 19.59 1.42 11.40
CA ARG A 11 19.68 2.73 10.77
C ARG A 11 18.94 2.76 9.44
N TRP A 12 19.10 1.72 8.62
CA TRP A 12 18.39 1.59 7.35
C TRP A 12 16.89 1.41 7.53
N LYS A 13 16.45 0.69 8.57
CA LYS A 13 15.05 0.64 8.97
C LYS A 13 14.50 2.05 9.27
N ARG A 14 15.17 2.81 10.14
CA ARG A 14 14.73 4.17 10.51
C ARG A 14 14.71 5.15 9.34
N LYS A 15 15.47 4.89 8.29
CA LYS A 15 15.51 5.67 7.06
C LYS A 15 14.59 5.11 5.98
N ASN A 16 13.72 4.16 6.32
CA ASN A 16 12.79 3.47 5.39
C ASN A 16 13.48 2.84 4.16
N LEU A 17 14.76 2.47 4.29
CA LEU A 17 15.48 1.72 3.27
C LEU A 17 15.18 0.22 3.32
N ILE A 18 14.75 -0.28 4.48
CA ILE A 18 14.29 -1.65 4.71
C ILE A 18 12.91 -1.56 5.35
N PRO A 19 11.89 -2.21 4.77
CA PRO A 19 10.54 -2.22 5.30
C PRO A 19 10.48 -2.67 6.75
N GLU A 20 9.64 -2.02 7.57
CA GLU A 20 9.54 -2.33 9.00
C GLU A 20 8.96 -3.71 9.25
N GLU A 21 8.02 -4.15 8.42
CA GLU A 21 7.36 -5.46 8.48
C GLU A 21 8.32 -6.63 8.31
N TRP A 22 9.51 -6.40 7.73
CA TRP A 22 10.56 -7.45 7.64
C TRP A 22 11.26 -7.70 8.97
N PHE A 23 11.03 -6.88 10.00
CA PHE A 23 11.59 -7.03 11.34
C PHE A 23 10.63 -7.84 12.23
N ILE A 24 10.51 -9.13 11.98
CA ILE A 24 9.61 -10.04 12.68
C ILE A 24 10.19 -10.38 14.06
N ARG A 25 9.64 -9.83 15.12
CA ARG A 25 10.05 -10.12 16.49
C ARG A 25 9.34 -11.38 16.98
N LYS A 26 10.10 -12.31 17.52
CA LYS A 26 9.58 -13.51 18.18
C LYS A 26 10.22 -13.68 19.55
N SER A 27 9.41 -14.06 20.53
CA SER A 27 9.92 -14.48 21.83
C SER A 27 10.51 -15.89 21.71
N THR A 28 11.75 -16.04 22.13
CA THR A 28 12.46 -17.32 22.19
C THR A 28 12.81 -17.63 23.64
N PHE A 29 13.30 -18.84 23.91
CA PHE A 29 13.72 -19.24 25.27
C PHE A 29 14.88 -18.37 25.82
N THR A 30 15.67 -17.78 24.92
CA THR A 30 16.82 -16.91 25.25
C THR A 30 16.46 -15.42 25.28
N GLY A 31 15.20 -15.04 24.99
CA GLY A 31 14.74 -13.65 24.96
C GLY A 31 14.01 -13.29 23.67
N GLN A 32 14.02 -12.02 23.31
CA GLN A 32 13.37 -11.53 22.10
C GLN A 32 14.36 -11.53 20.93
N GLU A 33 14.04 -12.28 19.88
CA GLU A 33 14.87 -12.35 18.67
C GLU A 33 14.13 -11.71 17.48
N THR A 34 14.89 -11.11 16.55
CA THR A 34 14.35 -10.53 15.32
C THR A 34 14.72 -11.41 14.13
N PHE A 35 13.70 -11.85 13.42
CA PHE A 35 13.82 -12.65 12.19
C PHE A 35 13.56 -11.78 10.97
N PHE A 36 14.09 -12.21 9.83
CA PHE A 36 13.97 -11.51 8.57
C PHE A 36 13.62 -12.49 7.45
N PRO A 37 12.84 -12.09 6.44
CA PRO A 37 12.69 -12.84 5.21
C PRO A 37 14.04 -12.88 4.51
N ARG A 38 14.62 -14.07 4.40
CA ARG A 38 16.05 -14.24 4.07
C ARG A 38 16.40 -13.72 2.68
N GLU A 39 15.64 -14.07 1.69
CA GLU A 39 15.95 -13.72 0.29
C GLU A 39 15.81 -12.22 0.04
N GLU A 40 14.69 -11.66 0.50
CA GLU A 40 14.33 -10.27 0.34
C GLU A 40 15.32 -9.36 1.07
N ILE A 41 15.66 -9.70 2.33
CA ILE A 41 16.60 -8.90 3.11
C ILE A 41 18.01 -8.92 2.51
N LEU A 42 18.47 -10.07 1.98
CA LEU A 42 19.77 -10.18 1.36
C LEU A 42 19.86 -9.40 0.05
N LYS A 43 18.83 -9.48 -0.80
CA LYS A 43 18.74 -8.69 -2.03
C LYS A 43 18.76 -7.19 -1.72
N ARG A 44 17.95 -6.76 -0.74
CA ARG A 44 17.83 -5.35 -0.34
C ARG A 44 19.15 -4.81 0.20
N ILE A 45 19.83 -5.57 1.07
CA ILE A 45 21.14 -5.20 1.61
C ILE A 45 22.18 -5.04 0.50
N SER A 46 22.26 -5.99 -0.45
CA SER A 46 23.16 -5.91 -1.60
C SER A 46 22.90 -4.66 -2.44
N MET A 47 21.64 -4.33 -2.67
CA MET A 47 21.24 -3.13 -3.41
C MET A 47 21.68 -1.85 -2.68
N ILE A 48 21.39 -1.74 -1.38
CA ILE A 48 21.81 -0.59 -0.57
C ILE A 48 23.33 -0.45 -0.55
N GLN A 49 24.09 -1.55 -0.44
CA GLN A 49 25.55 -1.52 -0.44
C GLN A 49 26.13 -1.01 -1.77
N LYS A 50 25.58 -1.44 -2.91
CA LYS A 50 25.97 -0.96 -4.24
C LYS A 50 25.67 0.53 -4.44
N MET A 51 24.53 1.00 -3.93
CA MET A 51 24.12 2.40 -4.05
C MET A 51 24.89 3.33 -3.11
N LYS A 52 25.35 2.82 -1.95
CA LYS A 52 26.02 3.60 -0.92
C LYS A 52 27.35 4.23 -1.38
N GLU A 53 27.97 3.71 -2.41
CA GLU A 53 29.23 4.26 -2.96
C GLU A 53 29.01 5.60 -3.65
N ASN A 54 27.80 5.85 -4.17
CA ASN A 54 27.49 7.01 -5.00
C ASN A 54 26.34 7.88 -4.48
N LEU A 55 25.57 7.42 -3.48
CA LEU A 55 24.33 8.06 -3.04
C LEU A 55 24.27 8.19 -1.52
N SER A 56 23.70 9.29 -1.04
CA SER A 56 23.31 9.47 0.36
C SER A 56 22.16 8.55 0.75
N LEU A 57 21.95 8.35 2.06
CA LEU A 57 20.82 7.53 2.54
C LEU A 57 19.44 8.10 2.14
N ASP A 58 19.34 9.42 2.01
CA ASP A 58 18.09 10.07 1.64
C ASP A 58 17.83 9.96 0.12
N GLU A 59 18.86 10.10 -0.71
CA GLU A 59 18.76 9.82 -2.16
C GLU A 59 18.46 8.33 -2.43
N MET A 60 19.09 7.42 -1.68
CA MET A 60 18.77 6.00 -1.76
C MET A 60 17.32 5.70 -1.36
N ARG A 61 16.80 6.39 -0.33
CA ARG A 61 15.40 6.27 0.06
C ARG A 61 14.47 6.69 -1.07
N GLU A 62 14.77 7.80 -1.74
CA GLU A 62 13.98 8.26 -2.90
C GLU A 62 14.03 7.29 -4.08
N MET A 63 15.17 6.64 -4.33
CA MET A 63 15.32 5.66 -5.40
C MET A 63 14.74 4.28 -5.05
N LEU A 64 14.83 3.89 -3.78
CA LEU A 64 14.34 2.59 -3.29
C LEU A 64 12.86 2.63 -2.87
N SER A 65 12.31 3.81 -2.64
CA SER A 65 10.87 4.05 -2.67
C SER A 65 10.54 4.46 -4.10
N PRO A 66 9.82 3.63 -4.88
CA PRO A 66 9.34 4.11 -6.17
C PRO A 66 8.52 5.37 -5.88
N LYS A 67 8.91 6.46 -6.50
CA LYS A 67 8.01 7.60 -6.61
C LYS A 67 6.86 7.09 -7.46
N MET A 68 5.77 6.72 -6.82
CA MET A 68 4.55 6.36 -7.56
C MET A 68 4.11 7.51 -8.47
N LYS A 69 4.63 8.73 -8.25
CA LYS A 69 4.30 9.94 -9.01
C LYS A 69 4.46 9.80 -10.53
N ASP A 70 5.33 8.91 -10.98
CA ASP A 70 5.62 8.72 -12.41
C ASP A 70 5.05 7.42 -12.98
N VAL A 71 4.34 6.62 -12.16
CA VAL A 71 3.74 5.36 -12.63
C VAL A 71 2.35 5.65 -13.19
N SER A 72 2.14 5.28 -14.44
CA SER A 72 0.82 5.28 -15.06
C SER A 72 0.60 3.99 -15.82
N MET A 73 -0.63 3.50 -15.86
CA MET A 73 -0.99 2.26 -16.52
C MET A 73 -2.32 2.38 -17.24
N THR A 74 -2.45 1.65 -18.34
CA THR A 74 -3.73 1.49 -19.05
C THR A 74 -4.62 0.46 -18.36
N ALA A 75 -5.92 0.49 -18.67
CA ALA A 75 -6.88 -0.51 -18.20
C ALA A 75 -6.48 -1.93 -18.61
N ASP A 76 -5.99 -2.09 -19.86
CA ASP A 76 -5.59 -3.39 -20.37
C ASP A 76 -4.34 -3.94 -19.64
N GLU A 77 -3.37 -3.09 -19.33
CA GLU A 77 -2.20 -3.48 -18.54
C GLU A 77 -2.60 -3.91 -17.12
N LEU A 78 -3.50 -3.18 -16.48
CA LEU A 78 -4.00 -3.50 -15.14
C LEU A 78 -4.71 -4.85 -15.10
N LEU A 79 -5.57 -5.13 -16.09
CA LEU A 79 -6.27 -6.40 -16.23
C LEU A 79 -5.31 -7.55 -16.55
N HIS A 80 -4.38 -7.34 -17.50
CA HIS A 80 -3.43 -8.37 -17.91
C HIS A 80 -2.50 -8.77 -16.77
N LYS A 81 -2.09 -7.81 -15.94
CA LYS A 81 -1.28 -8.05 -14.75
C LYS A 81 -2.08 -8.63 -13.57
N GLY A 82 -3.41 -8.67 -13.67
CA GLY A 82 -4.27 -9.14 -12.58
C GLY A 82 -4.25 -8.22 -11.35
N LEU A 83 -3.85 -6.96 -11.51
CA LEU A 83 -3.81 -5.98 -10.42
C LEU A 83 -5.21 -5.53 -10.01
N VAL A 84 -6.13 -5.49 -10.96
CA VAL A 84 -7.53 -5.14 -10.74
C VAL A 84 -8.45 -6.01 -11.60
N SER A 85 -9.66 -6.21 -11.12
CA SER A 85 -10.73 -6.88 -11.85
C SER A 85 -11.56 -5.90 -12.70
N ARG A 86 -12.29 -6.42 -13.71
CA ARG A 86 -13.24 -5.60 -14.47
C ARG A 86 -14.26 -4.88 -13.59
N PRO A 87 -14.89 -5.52 -12.58
CA PRO A 87 -15.82 -4.83 -11.68
C PRO A 87 -15.20 -3.64 -10.93
N ALA A 88 -13.92 -3.74 -10.53
CA ALA A 88 -13.22 -2.62 -9.88
C ALA A 88 -13.00 -1.46 -10.86
N LEU A 89 -12.59 -1.75 -12.11
CA LEU A 89 -12.46 -0.73 -13.15
C LEU A 89 -13.80 -0.06 -13.47
N GLU A 90 -14.87 -0.82 -13.61
CA GLU A 90 -16.23 -0.30 -13.85
C GLU A 90 -16.76 0.52 -12.67
N ALA A 91 -16.43 0.12 -11.41
CA ALA A 91 -16.77 0.90 -10.23
C ALA A 91 -16.04 2.24 -10.19
N TYR A 92 -14.80 2.26 -10.68
CA TYR A 92 -13.96 3.47 -10.69
C TYR A 92 -14.28 4.40 -11.87
N SER A 93 -14.58 3.86 -13.05
CA SER A 93 -14.73 4.61 -14.33
C SER A 93 -16.15 4.47 -14.88
N GLU A 94 -17.12 5.23 -14.34
CA GLU A 94 -18.51 5.15 -14.80
C GLU A 94 -18.71 5.66 -16.23
N ASP A 95 -17.84 6.54 -16.74
CA ASP A 95 -18.00 7.25 -18.02
C ASP A 95 -16.90 6.93 -19.07
N GLY A 96 -16.46 5.67 -19.15
CA GLY A 96 -15.44 5.29 -20.14
C GLY A 96 -14.08 5.89 -19.89
N GLY A 97 -13.73 6.02 -18.64
CA GLY A 97 -12.57 6.59 -17.98
C GLY A 97 -11.28 6.81 -18.77
N SER A 98 -10.36 7.57 -18.24
CA SER A 98 -9.05 7.83 -18.82
C SER A 98 -8.42 6.53 -19.33
N PRO A 99 -7.90 6.50 -20.57
CA PRO A 99 -7.20 5.33 -21.06
C PRO A 99 -5.93 5.02 -20.24
N VAL A 100 -5.50 5.97 -19.40
CA VAL A 100 -4.30 5.89 -18.56
C VAL A 100 -4.63 6.33 -17.13
N PHE A 101 -4.35 5.50 -16.18
CA PHE A 101 -4.53 5.73 -14.74
C PHE A 101 -3.23 6.23 -14.12
N SER A 102 -3.29 7.34 -13.41
CA SER A 102 -2.18 7.91 -12.65
C SER A 102 -1.87 7.07 -11.39
N SER A 103 -0.77 7.37 -10.74
CA SER A 103 -0.41 6.73 -9.47
C SER A 103 -1.48 6.85 -8.37
N SER A 104 -2.18 7.99 -8.32
CA SER A 104 -3.30 8.21 -7.40
C SER A 104 -4.50 7.32 -7.75
N ASP A 105 -4.80 7.18 -9.04
CA ASP A 105 -5.84 6.29 -9.54
C ASP A 105 -5.51 4.82 -9.25
N LEU A 106 -4.23 4.43 -9.42
CA LEU A 106 -3.77 3.07 -9.16
C LEU A 106 -3.96 2.66 -7.71
N LEU A 107 -3.68 3.55 -6.76
CA LEU A 107 -3.94 3.27 -5.35
C LEU A 107 -5.44 3.13 -5.08
N SER A 108 -6.24 4.04 -5.63
CA SER A 108 -7.70 3.97 -5.47
C SER A 108 -8.27 2.66 -6.05
N LEU A 109 -7.81 2.26 -7.22
CA LEU A 109 -8.18 0.99 -7.85
C LEU A 109 -7.75 -0.24 -7.03
N TYR A 110 -6.53 -0.21 -6.47
CA TYR A 110 -6.03 -1.27 -5.60
C TYR A 110 -6.89 -1.43 -4.34
N VAL A 111 -7.25 -0.32 -3.71
CA VAL A 111 -8.15 -0.32 -2.54
C VAL A 111 -9.54 -0.86 -2.91
N LEU A 112 -10.10 -0.43 -4.06
CA LEU A 112 -11.39 -0.93 -4.54
C LEU A 112 -11.37 -2.42 -4.82
N GLU A 113 -10.31 -2.93 -5.44
CA GLU A 113 -10.14 -4.37 -5.66
C GLU A 113 -10.17 -5.14 -4.33
N GLY A 114 -9.41 -4.67 -3.32
CA GLY A 114 -9.42 -5.26 -1.99
C GLY A 114 -10.79 -5.25 -1.33
N LEU A 115 -11.54 -4.14 -1.43
CA LEU A 115 -12.91 -4.02 -0.91
C LEU A 115 -13.85 -5.03 -1.58
N LEU A 116 -13.81 -5.17 -2.90
CA LEU A 116 -14.65 -6.12 -3.64
C LEU A 116 -14.27 -7.57 -3.32
N GLN A 117 -12.98 -7.87 -3.20
CA GLN A 117 -12.48 -9.21 -2.86
C GLN A 117 -12.84 -9.63 -1.43
N SER A 118 -12.99 -8.68 -0.49
CA SER A 118 -13.42 -9.00 0.88
C SER A 118 -14.80 -9.66 0.94
N GLY A 119 -15.64 -9.43 -0.07
CA GLY A 119 -17.02 -9.90 -0.12
C GLY A 119 -17.97 -9.21 0.86
N ASN A 120 -17.48 -8.25 1.66
CA ASN A 120 -18.27 -7.51 2.64
C ASN A 120 -18.92 -6.26 2.04
N VAL A 121 -18.39 -5.79 0.92
CA VAL A 121 -18.79 -4.56 0.21
C VAL A 121 -19.40 -4.91 -1.14
N SER A 122 -20.59 -4.41 -1.39
CA SER A 122 -21.28 -4.54 -2.69
C SER A 122 -20.66 -3.62 -3.74
N LEU A 123 -20.92 -3.87 -5.02
CA LEU A 123 -20.45 -3.01 -6.11
C LEU A 123 -20.92 -1.55 -5.95
N ALA A 124 -22.17 -1.34 -5.50
CA ALA A 124 -22.70 0.00 -5.25
C ALA A 124 -21.95 0.72 -4.12
N GLU A 125 -21.61 0.00 -3.06
CA GLU A 125 -20.81 0.55 -1.96
C GLU A 125 -19.34 0.81 -2.38
N ALA A 126 -18.79 -0.04 -3.24
CA ALA A 126 -17.46 0.19 -3.81
C ALA A 126 -17.42 1.47 -4.68
N LYS A 127 -18.47 1.75 -5.45
CA LYS A 127 -18.59 3.02 -6.19
C LYS A 127 -18.59 4.24 -5.27
N MET A 128 -19.29 4.18 -4.14
CA MET A 128 -19.26 5.25 -3.12
C MET A 128 -17.84 5.44 -2.56
N ALA A 129 -17.12 4.35 -2.31
CA ALA A 129 -15.73 4.41 -1.86
C ALA A 129 -14.83 5.03 -2.93
N ALA A 130 -15.03 4.70 -4.23
CA ALA A 130 -14.32 5.31 -5.35
C ALA A 130 -14.46 6.83 -5.39
N GLU A 131 -15.67 7.34 -5.19
CA GLU A 131 -15.91 8.79 -5.16
C GLU A 131 -15.13 9.50 -4.04
N VAL A 132 -15.03 8.86 -2.87
CA VAL A 132 -14.28 9.40 -1.73
C VAL A 132 -12.79 9.36 -2.01
N LEU A 133 -12.27 8.23 -2.54
CA LEU A 133 -10.87 8.06 -2.88
C LEU A 133 -10.40 9.04 -3.96
N LYS A 134 -11.22 9.30 -4.98
CA LYS A 134 -10.93 10.30 -6.03
C LYS A 134 -10.80 11.72 -5.50
N LYS A 135 -11.49 12.06 -4.42
CA LYS A 135 -11.44 13.39 -3.78
C LYS A 135 -10.26 13.54 -2.82
N HIS A 136 -9.67 12.43 -2.41
CA HIS A 136 -8.52 12.43 -1.52
C HIS A 136 -7.24 12.64 -2.32
N ASP A 137 -6.37 13.54 -1.82
CA ASP A 137 -5.02 13.66 -2.37
C ASP A 137 -4.17 12.50 -1.85
N ASN A 138 -4.02 11.47 -2.69
CA ASN A 138 -3.26 10.28 -2.36
C ASN A 138 -1.72 10.49 -2.42
N GLU A 139 -1.26 11.71 -2.74
CA GLU A 139 0.17 12.02 -2.75
C GLU A 139 0.74 12.20 -1.34
N GLU A 140 -0.08 12.67 -0.40
CA GLU A 140 0.28 12.91 0.99
C GLU A 140 -0.55 12.04 1.94
N ILE A 141 -0.35 10.71 1.87
CA ILE A 141 -0.97 9.81 2.84
C ILE A 141 -0.19 9.87 4.14
N GLU A 142 -0.82 10.47 5.14
CA GLU A 142 -0.29 10.49 6.50
C GLU A 142 -0.42 9.13 7.20
N LYS A 143 0.40 8.92 8.23
CA LYS A 143 0.24 7.76 9.11
C LYS A 143 -1.17 7.75 9.71
N GLN A 144 -1.76 6.57 9.79
CA GLN A 144 -3.10 6.34 10.34
C GLN A 144 -4.25 6.95 9.51
N THR A 145 -4.06 7.16 8.21
CA THR A 145 -5.16 7.51 7.32
C THR A 145 -5.89 6.26 6.87
N GLU A 146 -7.15 6.14 7.21
CA GLU A 146 -8.00 4.99 6.87
C GLU A 146 -9.21 5.41 6.04
N LEU A 147 -9.55 4.58 5.04
CA LEU A 147 -10.88 4.55 4.46
C LEU A 147 -11.76 3.66 5.33
N ILE A 148 -12.88 4.21 5.82
CA ILE A 148 -13.82 3.51 6.68
C ILE A 148 -15.16 3.39 5.97
N VAL A 149 -15.67 2.17 5.87
CA VAL A 149 -17.01 1.88 5.35
C VAL A 149 -17.92 1.47 6.52
N LEU A 150 -18.98 2.21 6.70
CA LEU A 150 -19.96 2.02 7.77
C LEU A 150 -21.33 1.66 7.21
N ARG A 151 -22.07 0.89 7.99
CA ARG A 151 -23.48 0.60 7.70
C ARG A 151 -24.34 0.84 8.93
N LYS A 152 -25.40 1.63 8.78
CA LYS A 152 -26.39 1.92 9.82
C LYS A 152 -27.79 1.78 9.25
N LEU A 153 -28.60 0.89 9.85
CA LEU A 153 -30.00 0.65 9.42
C LEU A 153 -30.15 0.39 7.92
N GLY A 154 -29.20 -0.32 7.31
CA GLY A 154 -29.19 -0.62 5.89
C GLY A 154 -28.65 0.51 4.99
N VAL A 155 -28.34 1.67 5.54
CA VAL A 155 -27.70 2.77 4.81
C VAL A 155 -26.20 2.68 4.99
N THR A 156 -25.46 2.67 3.87
CA THR A 156 -24.00 2.66 3.87
C THR A 156 -23.48 4.08 3.69
N THR A 157 -22.39 4.38 4.36
CA THR A 157 -21.58 5.58 4.15
C THR A 157 -20.12 5.22 4.23
N CYS A 158 -19.26 6.01 3.56
CA CYS A 158 -17.81 5.87 3.67
C CYS A 158 -17.14 7.25 3.74
N PHE A 159 -15.99 7.29 4.37
CA PHE A 159 -15.17 8.49 4.50
C PHE A 159 -13.72 8.12 4.76
N ILE A 160 -12.82 9.08 4.56
CA ILE A 160 -11.41 8.96 4.92
C ILE A 160 -11.19 9.75 6.20
N ALA A 161 -10.47 9.16 7.16
CA ALA A 161 -10.13 9.78 8.43
C ALA A 161 -8.66 9.59 8.75
N ALA A 162 -8.00 10.63 9.24
CA ALA A 162 -6.71 10.53 9.91
C ALA A 162 -6.93 10.14 11.39
N ALA A 163 -5.97 9.41 11.98
CA ALA A 163 -6.05 8.93 13.37
C ALA A 163 -7.37 8.21 13.70
N ALA A 164 -7.78 7.28 12.83
CA ALA A 164 -9.07 6.59 12.89
C ALA A 164 -9.28 5.76 14.19
N ASP A 165 -8.23 5.43 14.92
CA ASP A 165 -8.29 4.74 16.21
C ASP A 165 -9.04 5.53 17.29
N SER A 166 -9.11 6.86 17.15
CA SER A 166 -9.82 7.74 18.09
C SER A 166 -11.32 7.91 17.78
N ILE A 167 -11.82 7.32 16.68
CA ILE A 167 -13.21 7.45 16.27
C ILE A 167 -14.07 6.44 17.01
N LEU A 168 -15.04 6.96 17.76
CA LEU A 168 -16.03 6.15 18.47
C LEU A 168 -17.36 6.20 17.73
N PHE A 169 -17.98 5.03 17.60
CA PHE A 169 -19.29 4.89 16.96
C PHE A 169 -20.33 4.48 18.00
N GLU A 170 -21.55 4.93 17.80
CA GLU A 170 -22.67 4.45 18.61
C GLU A 170 -23.02 2.98 18.25
N SER A 171 -23.75 2.30 19.14
CA SER A 171 -23.92 0.84 19.10
C SER A 171 -24.68 0.31 17.87
N SER A 172 -25.47 1.13 17.18
CA SER A 172 -26.21 0.72 15.98
C SER A 172 -25.41 0.82 14.69
N VAL A 173 -24.20 1.41 14.74
CA VAL A 173 -23.30 1.51 13.60
C VAL A 173 -22.47 0.23 13.49
N LYS A 174 -22.47 -0.38 12.31
CA LYS A 174 -21.58 -1.49 11.97
C LYS A 174 -20.44 -0.97 11.12
N VAL A 175 -19.22 -1.14 11.59
CA VAL A 175 -18.04 -0.99 10.74
C VAL A 175 -17.99 -2.19 9.80
N VAL A 176 -18.08 -1.94 8.50
CA VAL A 176 -18.07 -2.98 7.45
C VAL A 176 -16.63 -3.30 7.07
N GLU A 177 -15.85 -2.26 6.76
CA GLU A 177 -14.44 -2.37 6.40
C GLU A 177 -13.66 -1.17 6.91
N ARG A 178 -12.36 -1.42 7.18
CA ARG A 178 -11.34 -0.41 7.41
C ARG A 178 -10.13 -0.73 6.54
N VAL A 179 -9.68 0.22 5.76
CA VAL A 179 -8.51 0.08 4.90
C VAL A 179 -7.49 1.14 5.28
N ASP A 180 -6.35 0.71 5.79
CA ASP A 180 -5.17 1.57 6.00
C ASP A 180 -4.58 1.95 4.64
N LEU A 181 -4.69 3.23 4.27
CA LEU A 181 -4.25 3.72 2.97
C LEU A 181 -2.74 3.74 2.83
N LEU A 182 -2.00 3.95 3.93
CA LEU A 182 -0.55 3.90 3.91
C LEU A 182 -0.07 2.47 3.62
N LYS A 183 -0.64 1.51 4.33
CA LYS A 183 -0.34 0.08 4.12
C LYS A 183 -0.69 -0.37 2.71
N ALA A 184 -1.86 0.01 2.20
CA ALA A 184 -2.28 -0.28 0.82
C ALA A 184 -1.30 0.32 -0.20
N SER A 185 -0.82 1.55 0.02
CA SER A 185 0.21 2.18 -0.82
C SER A 185 1.53 1.42 -0.80
N GLU A 186 1.97 0.92 0.36
CA GLU A 186 3.21 0.14 0.49
C GLU A 186 3.10 -1.23 -0.18
N GLU A 187 1.96 -1.90 -0.04
CA GLU A 187 1.68 -3.18 -0.71
C GLU A 187 1.66 -3.02 -2.24
N LEU A 188 0.98 -1.99 -2.74
CA LEU A 188 0.95 -1.68 -4.16
C LEU A 188 2.36 -1.41 -4.71
N LYS A 189 3.18 -0.61 -4.01
CA LYS A 189 4.58 -0.38 -4.37
C LYS A 189 5.39 -1.68 -4.43
N THR A 190 5.17 -2.57 -3.49
CA THR A 190 5.86 -3.87 -3.44
C THR A 190 5.49 -4.74 -4.64
N THR A 191 4.22 -4.73 -5.05
CA THR A 191 3.74 -5.45 -6.23
C THR A 191 4.42 -4.96 -7.50
N PHE A 192 4.52 -3.64 -7.69
CA PHE A 192 5.23 -3.06 -8.84
C PHE A 192 6.73 -3.38 -8.85
N MET A 193 7.38 -3.44 -7.68
CA MET A 193 8.80 -3.80 -7.61
C MET A 193 9.08 -5.25 -8.00
N GLN A 194 8.20 -6.17 -7.63
CA GLN A 194 8.36 -7.60 -7.95
C GLN A 194 8.21 -7.84 -9.46
N GLU A 195 7.35 -7.10 -10.14
CA GLU A 195 7.16 -7.22 -11.58
C GLU A 195 8.28 -6.57 -12.41
N GLY A 196 8.92 -5.51 -11.92
CA GLY A 196 10.05 -4.84 -12.58
C GLY A 196 11.28 -5.74 -12.78
N HIS A 197 11.36 -6.91 -12.17
CA HIS A 197 12.43 -7.90 -12.35
C HIS A 197 12.22 -8.82 -13.57
N GLN A 198 11.09 -8.77 -14.26
CA GLN A 198 10.84 -9.55 -15.49
C GLN A 198 11.22 -8.84 -16.79
N TRP A 199 11.75 -7.61 -16.73
CA TRP A 199 12.03 -6.77 -17.89
C TRP A 199 13.54 -6.55 -18.18
N MET A 200 14.42 -7.44 -17.69
CA MET A 200 15.82 -7.50 -18.17
C MET A 200 16.17 -8.84 -18.77
#